data_9395dbbe5a3bdc2dcdc9414bcf32b7ad
#
_entry.id   9395dbbe5a3bdc2dcdc9414bcf32b7ad
#
_cell.length_a   1.000
_cell.length_b   1.000
_cell.length_c   1.000
_cell.angle_alpha   90.00
_cell.angle_beta   90.00
_cell.angle_gamma   90.00
#
_symmetry.space_group_name_H-M   'P 1'
#
loop_
_entity.id
_entity.type
_entity.pdbx_description
1 polymer ?
#
loop_
_entity_poly.entity_id
_entity_poly.type
_entity_poly.pdbx_seq_one_letter_code
_entity_poly.pdbx_strand_id
1 'polypeptide(L)'
;MPETRIELTGWKAIVVAAIILAVTGFRMYSRFPTVNDDGRKALREWLVRDYTGRGPKALAQRVANYKAGLPDRPVAAPAELPNVEFISLSAHGWRDAVVVRSEISVNGGPPPDGQPIRYMFLTTKYEGGWMVLSEADSFRYYEALLR
;
A
#
# COMPACT_ATOMS: atom_id res chain seq x y z
N MET A 1 -12.71 1.95 -48.11
CA MET A 1 -11.67 2.52 -47.29
C MET A 1 -10.42 1.65 -47.45
N PRO A 2 -9.25 2.16 -47.84
CA PRO A 2 -8.06 1.34 -47.99
C PRO A 2 -7.59 0.86 -46.60
N GLU A 3 -7.60 -0.46 -46.39
CA GLU A 3 -6.95 -1.07 -45.20
C GLU A 3 -5.44 -0.89 -45.34
N THR A 4 -4.86 -0.03 -44.54
CA THR A 4 -3.42 0.14 -44.42
C THR A 4 -2.85 -1.03 -43.62
N ARG A 5 -2.50 -2.13 -44.31
CA ARG A 5 -1.68 -3.21 -43.70
C ARG A 5 -0.28 -2.69 -43.47
N ILE A 6 0.10 -2.51 -42.23
CA ILE A 6 1.48 -2.20 -41.87
C ILE A 6 2.24 -3.52 -41.76
N GLU A 7 3.01 -3.86 -42.79
CA GLU A 7 3.92 -5.02 -42.74
C GLU A 7 5.20 -4.63 -42.00
N LEU A 8 5.30 -5.09 -40.76
CA LEU A 8 6.49 -4.94 -39.94
C LEU A 8 7.43 -6.14 -40.19
N THR A 9 8.41 -5.98 -41.11
CA THR A 9 9.40 -7.01 -41.41
C THR A 9 10.82 -6.56 -41.08
N GLY A 10 11.65 -7.50 -40.62
CA GLY A 10 13.06 -7.29 -40.35
C GLY A 10 13.36 -6.28 -39.23
N TRP A 11 14.35 -5.40 -39.47
CA TRP A 11 14.83 -4.45 -38.46
C TRP A 11 13.77 -3.45 -37.99
N LYS A 12 12.75 -3.15 -38.79
CA LYS A 12 11.64 -2.24 -38.43
C LYS A 12 10.81 -2.84 -37.31
N ALA A 13 10.58 -4.17 -37.31
CA ALA A 13 9.87 -4.85 -36.24
C ALA A 13 10.66 -4.80 -34.91
N ILE A 14 11.99 -4.93 -34.99
CA ILE A 14 12.88 -4.83 -33.81
C ILE A 14 12.84 -3.44 -33.21
N VAL A 15 12.88 -2.37 -34.04
CA VAL A 15 12.79 -0.99 -33.58
C VAL A 15 11.45 -0.69 -32.91
N VAL A 16 10.35 -1.13 -33.50
CA VAL A 16 9.02 -0.96 -32.92
C VAL A 16 8.90 -1.71 -31.58
N ALA A 17 9.39 -2.95 -31.52
CA ALA A 17 9.41 -3.72 -30.27
C ALA A 17 10.27 -3.06 -29.19
N ALA A 18 11.42 -2.52 -29.55
CA ALA A 18 12.31 -1.79 -28.64
C ALA A 18 11.64 -0.49 -28.12
N ILE A 19 10.94 0.25 -28.98
CA ILE A 19 10.20 1.45 -28.57
C ILE A 19 9.05 1.07 -27.62
N ILE A 20 8.28 0.01 -27.91
CA ILE A 20 7.20 -0.45 -27.03
C ILE A 20 7.77 -0.87 -25.69
N LEU A 21 8.87 -1.64 -25.66
CA LEU A 21 9.52 -2.05 -24.42
C LEU A 21 10.07 -0.85 -23.63
N ALA A 22 10.70 0.14 -24.31
CA ALA A 22 11.21 1.33 -23.67
C ALA A 22 10.08 2.19 -23.08
N VAL A 23 8.99 2.41 -23.83
CA VAL A 23 7.82 3.16 -23.36
C VAL A 23 7.14 2.44 -22.20
N THR A 24 6.99 1.12 -22.29
CA THR A 24 6.38 0.30 -21.23
C THR A 24 7.29 0.30 -19.99
N GLY A 25 8.58 0.11 -20.16
CA GLY A 25 9.57 0.15 -19.08
C GLY A 25 9.64 1.53 -18.41
N PHE A 26 9.63 2.62 -19.20
CA PHE A 26 9.58 3.97 -18.66
C PHE A 26 8.27 4.26 -17.91
N ARG A 27 7.14 3.82 -18.45
CA ARG A 27 5.84 3.93 -17.76
C ARG A 27 5.81 3.12 -16.47
N MET A 28 6.36 1.91 -16.47
CA MET A 28 6.51 1.13 -15.24
C MET A 28 7.40 1.84 -14.23
N TYR A 29 8.58 2.30 -14.67
CA TYR A 29 9.52 3.00 -13.79
C TYR A 29 8.95 4.30 -13.22
N SER A 30 8.26 5.11 -14.03
CA SER A 30 7.64 6.36 -13.57
C SER A 30 6.39 6.16 -12.70
N ARG A 31 5.85 4.94 -12.65
CA ARG A 31 4.70 4.56 -11.82
C ARG A 31 5.08 3.97 -10.46
N PHE A 32 6.37 3.86 -10.14
CA PHE A 32 6.81 3.47 -8.80
C PHE A 32 7.06 4.72 -7.94
N PRO A 33 6.02 5.31 -7.30
CA PRO A 33 6.28 6.36 -6.34
C PRO A 33 7.06 5.71 -5.19
N THR A 34 8.26 6.19 -4.96
CA THR A 34 8.99 5.84 -3.76
C THR A 34 8.23 6.42 -2.58
N VAL A 35 7.76 5.57 -1.70
CA VAL A 35 7.25 6.02 -0.40
C VAL A 35 8.45 6.60 0.34
N ASN A 36 8.46 7.93 0.47
CA ASN A 36 9.51 8.66 1.19
C ASN A 36 9.43 8.37 2.71
N ASP A 37 10.34 8.96 3.47
CA ASP A 37 10.40 8.74 4.92
C ASP A 37 9.12 9.16 5.64
N ASP A 38 8.43 10.20 5.17
CA ASP A 38 7.15 10.63 5.74
C ASP A 38 6.05 9.59 5.49
N GLY A 39 6.00 8.99 4.32
CA GLY A 39 5.08 7.89 4.01
C GLY A 39 5.37 6.65 4.86
N ARG A 40 6.64 6.32 5.07
CA ARG A 40 7.05 5.22 5.97
C ARG A 40 6.65 5.51 7.42
N LYS A 41 6.82 6.76 7.87
CA LYS A 41 6.39 7.21 9.19
C LYS A 41 4.88 7.07 9.36
N ALA A 42 4.09 7.55 8.40
CA ALA A 42 2.63 7.42 8.42
C ALA A 42 2.17 5.96 8.47
N LEU A 43 2.81 5.06 7.69
CA LEU A 43 2.56 3.62 7.74
C LEU A 43 2.90 3.02 9.11
N ARG A 44 4.05 3.36 9.67
CA ARG A 44 4.46 2.86 10.99
C ARG A 44 3.50 3.32 12.08
N GLU A 45 3.13 4.59 12.10
CA GLU A 45 2.18 5.13 13.07
C GLU A 45 0.82 4.45 12.97
N TRP A 46 0.35 4.18 11.76
CA TRP A 46 -0.91 3.47 11.55
C TRP A 46 -0.84 2.04 12.09
N LEU A 47 0.24 1.29 11.78
CA LEU A 47 0.46 -0.07 12.28
C LEU A 47 0.57 -0.12 13.81
N VAL A 48 1.30 0.81 14.40
CA VAL A 48 1.40 0.93 15.88
C VAL A 48 0.03 1.16 16.49
N ARG A 49 -0.82 2.00 15.90
CA ARG A 49 -2.20 2.21 16.36
C ARG A 49 -3.03 0.93 16.24
N ASP A 50 -2.87 0.20 15.14
CA ASP A 50 -3.62 -1.05 14.93
C ASP A 50 -3.22 -2.09 15.98
N TYR A 51 -1.93 -2.33 16.20
CA TYR A 51 -1.43 -3.27 17.20
C TYR A 51 -1.69 -2.85 18.65
N THR A 52 -1.89 -1.57 18.91
CA THR A 52 -2.26 -1.08 20.25
C THR A 52 -3.77 -1.05 20.48
N GLY A 53 -4.58 -1.62 19.58
CA GLY A 53 -6.04 -1.63 19.69
C GLY A 53 -6.68 -0.24 19.53
N ARG A 54 -5.98 0.70 18.91
CA ARG A 54 -6.45 2.07 18.62
C ARG A 54 -6.70 2.30 17.13
N GLY A 55 -6.50 1.26 16.31
CA GLY A 55 -6.72 1.29 14.88
C GLY A 55 -8.20 1.28 14.50
N PRO A 56 -8.49 1.47 13.19
CA PRO A 56 -9.87 1.53 12.69
C PRO A 56 -10.69 0.28 12.98
N LYS A 57 -10.08 -0.90 12.97
CA LYS A 57 -10.75 -2.18 13.29
C LYS A 57 -11.25 -2.21 14.73
N ALA A 58 -10.39 -1.82 15.67
CA ALA A 58 -10.75 -1.75 17.07
C ALA A 58 -11.84 -0.71 17.33
N LEU A 59 -11.77 0.44 16.65
CA LEU A 59 -12.80 1.46 16.74
C LEU A 59 -14.15 0.96 16.18
N ALA A 60 -14.14 0.30 15.03
CA ALA A 60 -15.33 -0.30 14.43
C ALA A 60 -15.97 -1.33 15.35
N GLN A 61 -15.16 -2.18 16.02
CA GLN A 61 -15.63 -3.16 16.98
C GLN A 61 -16.26 -2.49 18.21
N ARG A 62 -15.65 -1.41 18.72
CA ARG A 62 -16.22 -0.64 19.86
C ARG A 62 -17.57 -0.02 19.49
N VAL A 63 -17.68 0.56 18.29
CA VAL A 63 -18.96 1.10 17.81
C VAL A 63 -20.02 -0.01 17.67
N ALA A 64 -19.65 -1.18 17.17
CA ALA A 64 -20.56 -2.31 17.08
C ALA A 64 -21.00 -2.79 18.47
N ASN A 65 -20.08 -2.91 19.43
CA ASN A 65 -20.38 -3.25 20.81
C ASN A 65 -21.32 -2.23 21.48
N TYR A 66 -21.06 -0.94 21.29
CA TYR A 66 -21.92 0.13 21.79
C TYR A 66 -23.36 0.01 21.25
N LYS A 67 -23.49 -0.22 19.93
CA LYS A 67 -24.81 -0.42 19.29
C LYS A 67 -25.53 -1.67 19.82
N ALA A 68 -24.79 -2.69 20.22
CA ALA A 68 -25.32 -3.92 20.81
C ALA A 68 -25.60 -3.81 22.32
N GLY A 69 -25.39 -2.64 22.94
CA GLY A 69 -25.57 -2.43 24.38
C GLY A 69 -24.52 -3.14 25.24
N LEU A 70 -23.39 -3.57 24.65
CA LEU A 70 -22.30 -4.20 25.38
C LEU A 70 -21.41 -3.13 26.03
N PRO A 71 -20.85 -3.40 27.23
CA PRO A 71 -19.99 -2.47 27.92
C PRO A 71 -18.73 -2.16 27.09
N ASP A 72 -18.44 -0.86 26.93
CA ASP A 72 -17.18 -0.41 26.33
C ASP A 72 -16.03 -0.74 27.30
N ARG A 73 -15.15 -1.65 26.88
CA ARG A 73 -13.91 -1.93 27.62
C ARG A 73 -12.81 -1.08 27.02
N PRO A 74 -12.35 -0.02 27.73
CA PRO A 74 -11.23 0.77 27.24
C PRO A 74 -10.02 -0.14 27.08
N VAL A 75 -9.38 -0.06 25.91
CA VAL A 75 -8.10 -0.75 25.70
C VAL A 75 -7.07 -0.04 26.54
N ALA A 76 -6.51 -0.74 27.52
CA ALA A 76 -5.40 -0.22 28.32
C ALA A 76 -4.26 0.21 27.38
N ALA A 77 -3.64 1.36 27.65
CA ALA A 77 -2.46 1.74 26.92
C ALA A 77 -1.36 0.69 27.19
N PRO A 78 -0.73 0.13 26.14
CA PRO A 78 0.38 -0.78 26.35
C PRO A 78 1.49 -0.05 27.10
N ALA A 79 2.19 -0.75 27.97
CA ALA A 79 3.31 -0.18 28.74
C ALA A 79 4.45 0.28 27.80
N GLU A 80 4.62 -0.44 26.69
CA GLU A 80 5.58 -0.10 25.65
C GLU A 80 4.90 -0.14 24.28
N LEU A 81 5.25 0.82 23.42
CA LEU A 81 4.77 0.82 22.04
C LEU A 81 5.51 -0.26 21.23
N PRO A 82 4.81 -1.04 20.41
CA PRO A 82 5.45 -2.03 19.58
C PRO A 82 6.41 -1.37 18.59
N ASN A 83 7.62 -1.93 18.49
CA ASN A 83 8.58 -1.52 17.46
C ASN A 83 8.23 -2.21 16.16
N VAL A 84 7.76 -1.45 15.17
CA VAL A 84 7.41 -1.95 13.84
C VAL A 84 8.52 -1.59 12.86
N GLU A 85 9.11 -2.61 12.24
CA GLU A 85 10.16 -2.48 11.25
C GLU A 85 9.70 -3.00 9.90
N PHE A 86 10.08 -2.30 8.83
CA PHE A 86 9.81 -2.74 7.46
C PHE A 86 11.00 -3.55 6.94
N ILE A 87 10.78 -4.85 6.68
CA ILE A 87 11.73 -5.74 6.03
C ILE A 87 11.79 -5.41 4.54
N SER A 88 10.62 -5.24 3.92
CA SER A 88 10.50 -4.80 2.54
C SER A 88 9.32 -3.84 2.40
N LEU A 89 9.44 -2.91 1.45
CA LEU A 89 8.40 -1.95 1.13
C LEU A 89 8.37 -1.73 -0.37
N SER A 90 7.23 -1.99 -1.00
CA SER A 90 7.01 -1.69 -2.42
C SER A 90 5.68 -0.97 -2.59
N ALA A 91 5.63 -0.04 -3.54
CA ALA A 91 4.47 0.79 -3.74
C ALA A 91 4.13 0.91 -5.22
N HIS A 92 2.84 0.91 -5.53
CA HIS A 92 2.32 1.14 -6.86
C HIS A 92 1.19 2.14 -6.79
N GLY A 93 1.11 3.01 -7.78
CA GLY A 93 0.02 3.97 -7.83
C GLY A 93 0.34 5.18 -8.69
N TRP A 94 -0.54 6.14 -8.65
CA TRP A 94 -0.46 7.33 -9.48
C TRP A 94 -0.57 8.60 -8.62
N ARG A 95 0.43 9.48 -8.75
CA ARG A 95 0.47 10.80 -8.08
C ARG A 95 0.26 10.71 -6.56
N ASP A 96 -0.95 10.97 -6.12
CA ASP A 96 -1.37 11.19 -4.73
C ASP A 96 -2.11 9.97 -4.12
N ALA A 97 -2.26 8.88 -4.86
CA ALA A 97 -2.89 7.65 -4.37
C ALA A 97 -2.00 6.44 -4.67
N VAL A 98 -1.57 5.76 -3.64
CA VAL A 98 -0.58 4.68 -3.72
C VAL A 98 -1.07 3.47 -2.94
N VAL A 99 -0.94 2.29 -3.53
CA VAL A 99 -1.09 1.02 -2.81
C VAL A 99 0.28 0.50 -2.45
N VAL A 100 0.48 0.24 -1.18
CA VAL A 100 1.75 -0.22 -0.63
C VAL A 100 1.63 -1.66 -0.20
N ARG A 101 2.60 -2.48 -0.58
CA ARG A 101 2.87 -3.78 0.01
C ARG A 101 4.06 -3.63 0.95
N SER A 102 3.86 -3.94 2.20
CA SER A 102 4.91 -3.94 3.21
C SER A 102 5.05 -5.33 3.83
N GLU A 103 6.28 -5.77 4.03
CA GLU A 103 6.62 -6.90 4.88
C GLU A 103 7.21 -6.35 6.17
N ILE A 104 6.63 -6.74 7.30
CA ILE A 104 6.89 -6.13 8.60
C ILE A 104 7.34 -7.15 9.62
N SER A 105 8.17 -6.72 10.56
CA SER A 105 8.42 -7.37 11.84
C SER A 105 7.93 -6.49 12.98
N VAL A 106 7.57 -7.12 14.09
CA VAL A 106 7.14 -6.43 15.30
C VAL A 106 7.99 -6.92 16.47
N ASN A 107 8.70 -6.00 17.11
CA ASN A 107 9.64 -6.32 18.19
C ASN A 107 10.69 -7.36 17.78
N GLY A 108 11.16 -7.32 16.52
CA GLY A 108 12.16 -8.25 15.99
C GLY A 108 11.64 -9.65 15.66
N GLY A 109 10.34 -9.89 15.75
CA GLY A 109 9.69 -11.15 15.45
C GLY A 109 8.52 -11.02 14.45
N PRO A 110 7.80 -12.10 14.17
CA PRO A 110 6.60 -12.05 13.34
C PRO A 110 5.49 -11.24 14.04
N PRO A 111 4.60 -10.57 13.27
CA PRO A 111 3.49 -9.83 13.83
C PRO A 111 2.56 -10.72 14.68
N PRO A 112 1.93 -10.17 15.73
CA PRO A 112 1.05 -10.94 16.64
C PRO A 112 -0.15 -11.59 15.96
N ASP A 113 -0.62 -11.02 14.85
CA ASP A 113 -1.73 -11.52 14.04
C ASP A 113 -1.32 -12.57 12.98
N GLY A 114 -0.04 -12.91 12.93
CA GLY A 114 0.50 -13.86 11.95
C GLY A 114 0.50 -13.38 10.50
N GLN A 115 0.30 -12.08 10.26
CA GLN A 115 0.25 -11.49 8.92
C GLN A 115 1.46 -10.58 8.66
N PRO A 116 2.60 -11.13 8.25
CA PRO A 116 3.80 -10.32 8.01
C PRO A 116 3.68 -9.41 6.78
N ILE A 117 2.81 -9.76 5.84
CA ILE A 117 2.58 -8.96 4.63
C ILE A 117 1.31 -8.15 4.79
N ARG A 118 1.44 -6.83 4.64
CA ARG A 118 0.33 -5.87 4.69
C ARG A 118 0.22 -5.11 3.40
N TYR A 119 -1.01 -4.88 2.99
CA TYR A 119 -1.36 -4.04 1.85
C TYR A 119 -2.17 -2.85 2.34
N MET A 120 -1.77 -1.64 1.95
CA MET A 120 -2.38 -0.41 2.44
C MET A 120 -2.52 0.62 1.34
N PHE A 121 -3.63 1.37 1.36
CA PHE A 121 -3.82 2.56 0.55
C PHE A 121 -3.29 3.80 1.28
N LEU A 122 -2.39 4.54 0.61
CA LEU A 122 -1.88 5.82 1.06
C LEU A 122 -2.30 6.94 0.11
N THR A 123 -2.39 8.14 0.65
CA THR A 123 -2.63 9.36 -0.14
C THR A 123 -1.83 10.54 0.41
N THR A 124 -1.52 11.49 -0.47
CA THR A 124 -0.93 12.80 -0.12
C THR A 124 -1.93 13.94 -0.25
N LYS A 125 -3.22 13.67 -0.50
CA LYS A 125 -4.24 14.70 -0.74
C LYS A 125 -4.60 15.57 0.47
N TYR A 126 -4.19 15.16 1.65
CA TYR A 126 -4.55 15.88 2.88
C TYR A 126 -3.42 16.84 3.30
N GLU A 127 -3.82 17.97 3.89
CA GLU A 127 -2.89 18.89 4.53
C GLU A 127 -2.11 18.13 5.62
N GLY A 128 -0.78 18.12 5.51
CA GLY A 128 0.10 17.39 6.43
C GLY A 128 0.84 16.20 5.83
N GLY A 129 0.66 15.90 4.54
CA GLY A 129 1.46 14.91 3.83
C GLY A 129 0.81 13.53 3.70
N TRP A 130 1.59 12.48 3.85
CA TRP A 130 1.14 11.11 3.68
C TRP A 130 0.15 10.67 4.76
N MET A 131 -0.95 10.04 4.32
CA MET A 131 -1.93 9.43 5.21
C MET A 131 -2.33 8.04 4.71
N VAL A 132 -2.47 7.10 5.64
CA VAL A 132 -3.04 5.78 5.35
C VAL A 132 -4.56 5.89 5.38
N LEU A 133 -5.22 5.53 4.27
CA LEU A 133 -6.67 5.57 4.13
C LEU A 133 -7.34 4.32 4.67
N SER A 134 -6.83 3.16 4.26
CA SER A 134 -7.40 1.86 4.62
C SER A 134 -6.41 0.73 4.38
N GLU A 135 -6.70 -0.43 4.93
CA GLU A 135 -6.11 -1.66 4.46
C GLU A 135 -6.62 -2.00 3.05
N ALA A 136 -5.76 -2.62 2.28
CA ALA A 136 -6.08 -3.21 0.98
C ALA A 136 -5.88 -4.73 1.06
N ASP A 137 -6.33 -5.43 0.04
CA ASP A 137 -5.99 -6.83 -0.18
C ASP A 137 -4.92 -6.97 -1.28
N SER A 138 -4.39 -8.18 -1.42
CA SER A 138 -3.40 -8.48 -2.45
C SER A 138 -3.94 -8.21 -3.86
N PHE A 139 -5.22 -8.48 -4.11
CA PHE A 139 -5.84 -8.27 -5.42
C PHE A 139 -5.79 -6.79 -5.81
N ARG A 140 -6.16 -5.90 -4.90
CA ARG A 140 -6.12 -4.44 -5.11
C ARG A 140 -4.71 -3.92 -5.38
N TYR A 141 -3.70 -4.51 -4.72
CA TYR A 141 -2.31 -4.17 -4.96
C TYR A 141 -1.88 -4.56 -6.38
N TYR A 142 -2.18 -5.78 -6.82
CA TYR A 142 -1.83 -6.23 -8.18
C TYR A 142 -2.68 -5.55 -9.26
N GLU A 143 -3.94 -5.22 -8.97
CA GLU A 143 -4.77 -4.40 -9.86
C GLU A 143 -4.14 -3.01 -10.09
N ALA A 144 -3.64 -2.36 -9.04
CA ALA A 144 -2.96 -1.08 -9.14
C ALA A 144 -1.65 -1.13 -9.95
N LEU A 145 -0.98 -2.29 -9.97
CA LEU A 145 0.20 -2.53 -10.81
C LEU A 145 -0.16 -2.54 -12.31
N LEU A 146 -1.34 -3.06 -12.66
CA LEU A 146 -1.76 -3.25 -14.04
C LEU A 146 -2.42 -2.00 -14.67
N ARG A 147 -2.88 -1.05 -13.86
CA ARG A 147 -3.47 0.23 -14.30
C ARG A 147 -2.40 1.29 -14.54
#